data_3918ec6c42030d344a6cd5e8f4077a33
#
_entry.id   3918ec6c42030d344a6cd5e8f4077a33
#
_cell.length_a   1.000
_cell.length_b   1.000
_cell.length_c   1.000
_cell.angle_alpha   90.00
_cell.angle_beta   90.00
_cell.angle_gamma   90.00
#
_symmetry.space_group_name_H-M   'P 1'
#
loop_
_entity.id
_entity.type
_entity.pdbx_description
1 polymer ?
#
loop_
_entity_poly.entity_id
_entity_poly.type
_entity_poly.pdbx_seq_one_letter_code
_entity_poly.pdbx_strand_id
1 'polypeptide(L)'
;MTKTGIPSDLLRKRRQAEGYLASSKAGERIARLSARFSAQPTRHMLLISDGGAYTSEEQFAPLRRFRRQIASATGLHFSFMSVAEAADLTRTDLEGYHAVGLKLVFRTPAEEAGALARHIFGLAREVGARAVVFDGDDDQSVLWNEVIALSDAYIKKHHYSDLAMYGQKMVGKSNLTDYASRVYGVSFEDNIIPHSGELAESEWHKILLGWSIALDDKIFYLAQDLPEDPPEARAFDILCRASVPKHFWTFGMRDAAVQAIDALADRFRVHAPTDRVPPSEYYGEMLRSRICVSPYGYGELCWRDFEAILCGCLLIKPDMSHVTTAPDLFVPGETYLPVAWDYSDLEEVVTPYLADESARRRIADTAHQRLREALSEDWFIARFQKVMGQAGVL
;
A
#
# COMPACT_ATOMS: atom_id res chain seq x y z
N MET A 1 -34.77 -2.90 -6.76
CA MET A 1 -33.73 -2.30 -7.63
C MET A 1 -32.90 -1.38 -6.73
N THR A 2 -31.90 -1.91 -6.04
CA THR A 2 -30.98 -1.18 -5.20
C THR A 2 -29.92 -0.53 -6.08
N LYS A 3 -29.84 0.80 -6.00
CA LYS A 3 -28.81 1.58 -6.70
C LYS A 3 -27.45 1.25 -6.07
N THR A 4 -26.68 0.38 -6.68
CA THR A 4 -25.25 0.26 -6.43
C THR A 4 -24.55 1.50 -7.02
N GLY A 5 -24.68 2.62 -6.34
CA GLY A 5 -24.03 3.86 -6.70
C GLY A 5 -22.59 3.86 -6.20
N ILE A 6 -21.68 3.35 -7.01
CA ILE A 6 -20.25 3.57 -6.79
C ILE A 6 -19.98 5.06 -6.93
N PRO A 7 -19.17 5.67 -6.04
CA PRO A 7 -18.99 7.11 -5.97
C PRO A 7 -18.56 7.69 -7.31
N SER A 8 -19.34 8.63 -7.79
CA SER A 8 -19.08 9.40 -9.00
C SER A 8 -17.83 10.28 -8.85
N ASP A 9 -17.34 10.85 -9.96
CA ASP A 9 -16.31 11.90 -10.02
C ASP A 9 -16.50 13.04 -9.01
N LEU A 10 -17.73 13.24 -8.53
CA LEU A 10 -18.07 14.24 -7.52
C LEU A 10 -17.43 13.96 -6.15
N LEU A 11 -17.37 12.69 -5.73
CA LEU A 11 -16.72 12.29 -4.48
C LEU A 11 -15.20 12.38 -4.59
N ARG A 12 -14.64 12.07 -5.75
CA ARG A 12 -13.21 12.28 -6.02
C ARG A 12 -12.84 13.77 -5.97
N LYS A 13 -13.67 14.65 -6.56
CA LYS A 13 -13.48 16.11 -6.51
C LYS A 13 -13.67 16.67 -5.11
N ARG A 14 -14.63 16.14 -4.34
CA ARG A 14 -14.84 16.51 -2.94
C ARG A 14 -13.61 16.12 -2.08
N ARG A 15 -13.05 14.92 -2.27
CA ARG A 15 -11.82 14.44 -1.60
C ARG A 15 -10.62 15.31 -1.93
N GLN A 16 -10.45 15.67 -3.20
CA GLN A 16 -9.39 16.61 -3.62
C GLN A 16 -9.57 17.99 -2.98
N ALA A 17 -10.80 18.47 -2.87
CA ALA A 17 -11.11 19.75 -2.22
C ALA A 17 -10.90 19.69 -0.70
N GLU A 18 -11.27 18.60 -0.04
CA GLU A 18 -11.04 18.41 1.40
C GLU A 18 -9.53 18.25 1.71
N GLY A 19 -8.78 17.54 0.87
CA GLY A 19 -7.32 17.46 0.95
C GLY A 19 -6.64 18.80 0.72
N TYR A 20 -7.10 19.56 -0.26
CA TYR A 20 -6.61 20.90 -0.55
C TYR A 20 -6.91 21.90 0.58
N LEU A 21 -8.11 21.85 1.16
CA LEU A 21 -8.46 22.67 2.33
C LEU A 21 -7.65 22.28 3.57
N ALA A 22 -7.36 21.00 3.74
CA ALA A 22 -6.52 20.50 4.84
C ALA A 22 -5.05 20.93 4.71
N SER A 23 -4.53 21.06 3.48
CA SER A 23 -3.17 21.52 3.17
C SER A 23 -3.07 23.05 3.00
N SER A 24 -4.19 23.78 3.05
CA SER A 24 -4.18 25.24 2.90
C SER A 24 -3.59 25.95 4.13
N LYS A 25 -2.96 27.11 3.92
CA LYS A 25 -2.48 28.01 5.02
C LYS A 25 -3.58 28.34 6.04
N ALA A 26 -4.86 28.33 5.64
CA ALA A 26 -5.99 28.49 6.53
C ALA A 26 -6.21 27.25 7.43
N GLY A 27 -6.11 26.04 6.86
CA GLY A 27 -6.16 24.78 7.62
C GLY A 27 -5.04 24.68 8.65
N GLU A 28 -3.84 25.13 8.31
CA GLU A 28 -2.71 25.20 9.25
C GLU A 28 -2.94 26.18 10.40
N ARG A 29 -3.49 27.36 10.12
CA ARG A 29 -3.83 28.33 11.17
C ARG A 29 -4.89 27.79 12.13
N ILE A 30 -5.89 27.07 11.63
CA ILE A 30 -6.93 26.43 12.45
C ILE A 30 -6.31 25.29 13.29
N ALA A 31 -5.41 24.48 12.70
CA ALA A 31 -4.71 23.43 13.44
C ALA A 31 -3.83 24.01 14.57
N ARG A 32 -3.09 25.10 14.33
CA ARG A 32 -2.28 25.79 15.33
C ARG A 32 -3.14 26.42 16.44
N LEU A 33 -4.33 26.92 16.13
CA LEU A 33 -5.26 27.46 17.13
C LEU A 33 -5.87 26.35 17.99
N SER A 34 -6.23 25.20 17.41
CA SER A 34 -6.76 24.07 18.16
C SER A 34 -5.71 23.41 19.06
N ALA A 35 -4.44 23.47 18.68
CA ALA A 35 -3.32 22.94 19.48
C ALA A 35 -3.18 23.62 20.85
N ARG A 36 -3.57 24.90 20.97
CA ARG A 36 -3.52 25.64 22.25
C ARG A 36 -4.46 25.10 23.34
N PHE A 37 -5.39 24.23 22.95
CA PHE A 37 -6.36 23.61 23.85
C PHE A 37 -6.10 22.11 24.07
N SER A 38 -4.98 21.58 23.55
CA SER A 38 -4.62 20.16 23.74
C SER A 38 -3.97 19.96 25.11
N ALA A 39 -4.35 18.89 25.81
CA ALA A 39 -3.72 18.46 27.05
C ALA A 39 -2.35 17.76 26.82
N GLN A 40 -2.02 17.43 25.57
CA GLN A 40 -0.76 16.79 25.17
C GLN A 40 0.28 17.85 24.74
N PRO A 41 1.58 17.58 24.89
CA PRO A 41 2.63 18.43 24.32
C PRO A 41 2.43 18.56 22.82
N THR A 42 2.32 19.80 22.32
CA THR A 42 2.13 20.05 20.90
C THR A 42 3.42 19.79 20.13
N ARG A 43 3.36 18.89 19.14
CA ARG A 43 4.42 18.58 18.20
C ARG A 43 3.98 18.91 16.78
N HIS A 44 4.93 19.23 15.91
CA HIS A 44 4.67 19.53 14.50
C HIS A 44 5.55 18.66 13.60
N MET A 45 4.96 18.10 12.56
CA MET A 45 5.67 17.37 11.50
C MET A 45 5.34 17.98 10.14
N LEU A 46 6.37 18.31 9.37
CA LEU A 46 6.23 18.70 7.98
C LEU A 46 6.26 17.44 7.11
N LEU A 47 5.28 17.25 6.26
CA LEU A 47 5.19 16.18 5.27
C LEU A 47 5.40 16.76 3.88
N ILE A 48 6.46 16.33 3.21
CA ILE A 48 6.88 16.77 1.88
C ILE A 48 6.61 15.62 0.91
N SER A 49 5.85 15.89 -0.17
CA SER A 49 5.55 14.89 -1.19
C SER A 49 5.42 15.51 -2.58
N ASP A 50 5.55 14.68 -3.61
CA ASP A 50 5.39 15.11 -5.00
C ASP A 50 3.96 15.53 -5.36
N GLY A 51 2.96 15.21 -4.54
CA GLY A 51 1.58 15.68 -4.65
C GLY A 51 0.81 15.33 -5.93
N GLY A 52 1.50 14.93 -6.98
CA GLY A 52 0.94 14.70 -8.32
C GLY A 52 0.82 13.22 -8.71
N ALA A 53 1.55 12.33 -8.05
CA ALA A 53 1.49 10.92 -8.34
C ALA A 53 0.51 10.22 -7.38
N TYR A 54 -0.45 9.49 -7.93
CA TYR A 54 -1.46 8.76 -7.15
C TYR A 54 -0.83 7.84 -6.10
N THR A 55 0.21 7.10 -6.47
CA THR A 55 0.96 6.23 -5.56
C THR A 55 1.68 6.98 -4.44
N SER A 56 2.01 8.26 -4.64
CA SER A 56 2.62 9.08 -3.60
C SER A 56 1.65 9.47 -2.50
N GLU A 57 0.37 9.59 -2.82
CA GLU A 57 -0.63 10.12 -1.90
C GLU A 57 -1.31 9.05 -1.03
N GLU A 58 -1.28 7.79 -1.46
CA GLU A 58 -1.97 6.68 -0.80
C GLU A 58 -1.51 6.47 0.64
N GLN A 59 -0.21 6.54 0.89
CA GLN A 59 0.34 6.37 2.23
C GLN A 59 -0.03 7.53 3.17
N PHE A 60 -0.29 8.73 2.61
CA PHE A 60 -0.71 9.89 3.37
C PHE A 60 -2.25 10.00 3.53
N ALA A 61 -3.02 9.21 2.80
CA ALA A 61 -4.48 9.24 2.88
C ALA A 61 -5.02 9.06 4.31
N PRO A 62 -4.61 8.05 5.08
CA PRO A 62 -5.07 7.90 6.46
C PRO A 62 -4.58 9.01 7.39
N LEU A 63 -3.38 9.60 7.14
CA LEU A 63 -2.90 10.74 7.92
C LEU A 63 -3.80 11.97 7.75
N ARG A 64 -4.29 12.22 6.53
CA ARG A 64 -5.25 13.31 6.24
C ARG A 64 -6.62 13.01 6.83
N ARG A 65 -7.10 11.78 6.66
CA ARG A 65 -8.41 11.32 7.12
C ARG A 65 -8.55 11.43 8.63
N PHE A 66 -7.59 10.93 9.37
CA PHE A 66 -7.60 10.88 10.83
C PHE A 66 -6.78 12.00 11.50
N ARG A 67 -6.52 13.10 10.79
CA ARG A 67 -5.68 14.20 11.24
C ARG A 67 -6.06 14.75 12.62
N ARG A 68 -7.37 14.91 12.87
CA ARG A 68 -7.87 15.45 14.15
C ARG A 68 -7.68 14.45 15.29
N GLN A 69 -7.94 13.20 15.02
CA GLN A 69 -7.81 12.10 15.95
C GLN A 69 -6.34 11.87 16.32
N ILE A 70 -5.45 11.90 15.33
CA ILE A 70 -4.01 11.86 15.57
C ILE A 70 -3.59 13.01 16.49
N ALA A 71 -3.99 14.23 16.19
CA ALA A 71 -3.66 15.39 17.01
C ALA A 71 -4.22 15.27 18.44
N SER A 72 -5.44 14.75 18.60
CA SER A 72 -6.06 14.49 19.90
C SER A 72 -5.31 13.43 20.70
N ALA A 73 -4.91 12.33 20.06
CA ALA A 73 -4.31 11.17 20.70
C ALA A 73 -2.80 11.37 21.02
N THR A 74 -2.09 12.20 20.22
CA THR A 74 -0.62 12.28 20.27
C THR A 74 -0.07 13.69 20.43
N GLY A 75 -0.87 14.72 20.24
CA GLY A 75 -0.41 16.11 20.13
C GLY A 75 0.32 16.43 18.82
N LEU A 76 0.43 15.49 17.88
CA LEU A 76 1.15 15.69 16.63
C LEU A 76 0.26 16.32 15.56
N HIS A 77 0.71 17.44 15.00
CA HIS A 77 0.06 18.17 13.91
C HIS A 77 0.87 18.10 12.64
N PHE A 78 0.20 17.97 11.49
CA PHE A 78 0.84 17.90 10.18
C PHE A 78 0.69 19.21 9.41
N SER A 79 1.78 19.61 8.76
CA SER A 79 1.81 20.53 7.63
C SER A 79 2.20 19.76 6.38
N PHE A 80 1.66 20.14 5.22
CA PHE A 80 1.96 19.48 3.94
C PHE A 80 2.59 20.49 2.99
N MET A 81 3.61 20.04 2.24
CA MET A 81 4.36 20.86 1.28
C MET A 81 4.70 20.01 0.06
N SER A 82 4.76 20.62 -1.10
CA SER A 82 5.25 19.94 -2.30
C SER A 82 6.79 19.85 -2.30
N VAL A 83 7.32 18.86 -3.04
CA VAL A 83 8.78 18.75 -3.26
C VAL A 83 9.35 20.00 -3.91
N ALA A 84 8.62 20.60 -4.85
CA ALA A 84 9.06 21.83 -5.51
C ALA A 84 9.22 23.02 -4.54
N GLU A 85 8.27 23.19 -3.61
CA GLU A 85 8.37 24.23 -2.56
C GLU A 85 9.49 23.92 -1.56
N ALA A 86 9.73 22.66 -1.28
CA ALA A 86 10.73 22.22 -0.33
C ALA A 86 12.18 22.43 -0.80
N ALA A 87 12.41 22.59 -2.09
CA ALA A 87 13.73 22.90 -2.65
C ALA A 87 14.31 24.23 -2.17
N ASP A 88 13.45 25.20 -1.83
CA ASP A 88 13.82 26.54 -1.36
C ASP A 88 13.78 26.68 0.17
N LEU A 89 13.54 25.59 0.92
CA LEU A 89 13.49 25.64 2.38
C LEU A 89 14.82 26.12 2.97
N THR A 90 14.69 26.91 4.03
CA THR A 90 15.80 27.36 4.84
C THR A 90 15.68 26.78 6.27
N ARG A 91 16.73 26.90 7.07
CA ARG A 91 16.71 26.52 8.49
C ARG A 91 15.54 27.15 9.25
N THR A 92 15.30 28.44 9.01
CA THR A 92 14.25 29.21 9.70
C THR A 92 12.84 28.67 9.40
N ASP A 93 12.61 28.13 8.20
CA ASP A 93 11.32 27.54 7.83
C ASP A 93 11.00 26.27 8.60
N LEU A 94 12.03 25.57 9.10
CA LEU A 94 11.90 24.35 9.88
C LEU A 94 11.91 24.59 11.40
N GLU A 95 12.12 25.79 11.88
CA GLU A 95 12.08 26.11 13.31
C GLU A 95 10.71 25.76 13.91
N GLY A 96 10.72 24.97 14.99
CA GLY A 96 9.50 24.49 15.67
C GLY A 96 8.90 23.20 15.09
N TYR A 97 9.45 22.66 14.02
CA TYR A 97 9.12 21.30 13.62
C TYR A 97 9.92 20.27 14.44
N HIS A 98 9.25 19.18 14.80
CA HIS A 98 9.83 18.05 15.56
C HIS A 98 10.26 16.92 14.63
N ALA A 99 9.66 16.88 13.45
CA ALA A 99 10.01 15.93 12.41
C ALA A 99 9.73 16.48 11.01
N VAL A 100 10.47 15.99 10.04
CA VAL A 100 10.25 16.22 8.60
C VAL A 100 10.12 14.87 7.93
N GLY A 101 9.00 14.65 7.26
CA GLY A 101 8.71 13.45 6.47
C GLY A 101 8.87 13.73 4.98
N LEU A 102 9.65 12.92 4.29
CA LEU A 102 9.88 13.00 2.85
C LEU A 102 9.28 11.79 2.15
N LYS A 103 8.49 12.02 1.10
CA LYS A 103 7.97 11.01 0.21
C LYS A 103 8.24 11.39 -1.23
N LEU A 104 9.04 10.59 -1.92
CA LEU A 104 9.38 10.75 -3.32
C LEU A 104 8.63 9.75 -4.20
N VAL A 105 8.38 10.11 -5.44
CA VAL A 105 7.85 9.18 -6.44
C VAL A 105 8.97 8.26 -6.93
N PHE A 106 8.64 7.00 -7.18
CA PHE A 106 9.62 5.95 -7.55
C PHE A 106 10.47 6.27 -8.79
N ARG A 107 10.05 7.23 -9.62
CA ARG A 107 10.78 7.68 -10.82
C ARG A 107 11.81 8.77 -10.55
N THR A 108 11.89 9.30 -9.33
CA THR A 108 12.87 10.35 -9.00
C THR A 108 14.27 9.79 -9.20
N PRO A 109 15.14 10.42 -10.01
CA PRO A 109 16.51 9.98 -10.19
C PRO A 109 17.27 9.92 -8.86
N ALA A 110 18.17 8.94 -8.69
CA ALA A 110 18.88 8.74 -7.43
C ALA A 110 19.68 9.96 -6.98
N GLU A 111 20.33 10.65 -7.94
CA GLU A 111 21.08 11.88 -7.68
C GLU A 111 20.18 13.01 -7.15
N GLU A 112 19.02 13.19 -7.78
CA GLU A 112 18.02 14.20 -7.37
C GLU A 112 17.43 13.86 -5.99
N ALA A 113 17.07 12.60 -5.76
CA ALA A 113 16.58 12.12 -4.48
C ALA A 113 17.60 12.33 -3.36
N GLY A 114 18.88 12.00 -3.62
CA GLY A 114 19.97 12.22 -2.68
C GLY A 114 20.23 13.70 -2.40
N ALA A 115 20.24 14.56 -3.44
CA ALA A 115 20.43 16.00 -3.29
C ALA A 115 19.34 16.63 -2.43
N LEU A 116 18.08 16.27 -2.69
CA LEU A 116 16.93 16.76 -1.92
C LEU A 116 16.99 16.27 -0.47
N ALA A 117 17.30 15.00 -0.25
CA ALA A 117 17.44 14.45 1.11
C ALA A 117 18.59 15.12 1.88
N ARG A 118 19.75 15.36 1.26
CA ARG A 118 20.87 16.10 1.89
C ARG A 118 20.43 17.49 2.31
N HIS A 119 19.72 18.21 1.46
CA HIS A 119 19.23 19.55 1.75
C HIS A 119 18.22 19.52 2.92
N ILE A 120 17.11 18.82 2.76
CA ILE A 120 15.99 18.83 3.72
C ILE A 120 16.40 18.22 5.06
N PHE A 121 17.05 17.06 5.06
CA PHE A 121 17.46 16.38 6.30
C PHE A 121 18.67 17.04 6.94
N GLY A 122 19.52 17.75 6.16
CA GLY A 122 20.54 18.65 6.71
C GLY A 122 19.92 19.75 7.55
N LEU A 123 18.94 20.48 7.00
CA LEU A 123 18.21 21.52 7.71
C LEU A 123 17.44 20.97 8.92
N ALA A 124 16.81 19.80 8.78
CA ALA A 124 16.11 19.14 9.90
C ALA A 124 17.05 18.87 11.08
N ARG A 125 18.25 18.36 10.82
CA ARG A 125 19.27 18.14 11.88
C ARG A 125 19.71 19.43 12.55
N GLU A 126 19.87 20.53 11.80
CA GLU A 126 20.26 21.85 12.36
C GLU A 126 19.24 22.38 13.37
N VAL A 127 17.98 22.04 13.22
CA VAL A 127 16.89 22.43 14.15
C VAL A 127 16.53 21.33 15.16
N GLY A 128 17.20 20.17 15.12
CA GLY A 128 16.94 19.04 16.01
C GLY A 128 15.67 18.26 15.65
N ALA A 129 15.17 18.39 14.43
CA ALA A 129 14.01 17.66 13.94
C ALA A 129 14.41 16.27 13.41
N ARG A 130 13.53 15.27 13.58
CA ARG A 130 13.71 13.92 13.04
C ARG A 130 13.48 13.89 11.53
N ALA A 131 14.34 13.16 10.82
CA ALA A 131 14.28 12.93 9.38
C ALA A 131 13.60 11.58 9.09
N VAL A 132 12.40 11.58 8.51
CA VAL A 132 11.60 10.37 8.27
C VAL A 132 11.32 10.24 6.79
N VAL A 133 11.54 9.06 6.22
CA VAL A 133 11.13 8.73 4.85
C VAL A 133 9.85 7.92 4.88
N PHE A 134 8.91 8.26 3.99
CA PHE A 134 7.72 7.46 3.72
C PHE A 134 7.88 6.82 2.35
N ASP A 135 7.99 5.50 2.31
CA ASP A 135 8.12 4.72 1.10
C ASP A 135 6.87 3.88 0.87
N GLY A 136 6.06 4.36 -0.05
CA GLY A 136 4.85 3.68 -0.51
C GLY A 136 5.01 3.04 -1.89
N ASP A 137 6.22 2.74 -2.34
CA ASP A 137 6.44 2.07 -3.63
C ASP A 137 5.74 0.70 -3.68
N ASP A 138 5.45 0.24 -4.89
CA ASP A 138 4.64 -0.96 -5.08
C ASP A 138 5.35 -2.24 -4.65
N ASP A 139 6.67 -2.27 -4.71
CA ASP A 139 7.45 -3.44 -4.27
C ASP A 139 8.26 -3.19 -2.99
N GLN A 140 9.00 -4.20 -2.56
CA GLN A 140 9.72 -4.19 -1.30
C GLN A 140 11.08 -3.49 -1.36
N SER A 141 11.60 -3.14 -2.53
CA SER A 141 12.94 -2.55 -2.67
C SER A 141 13.07 -1.23 -1.89
N VAL A 142 14.30 -0.89 -1.53
CA VAL A 142 14.70 0.47 -1.15
C VAL A 142 15.35 1.10 -2.37
N LEU A 143 14.73 2.15 -2.92
CA LEU A 143 15.18 2.71 -4.19
C LEU A 143 16.46 3.53 -4.07
N TRP A 144 16.65 4.22 -2.92
CA TRP A 144 17.72 5.21 -2.76
C TRP A 144 18.50 4.96 -1.46
N ASN A 145 19.64 4.27 -1.55
CA ASN A 145 20.47 3.96 -0.38
C ASN A 145 20.97 5.23 0.33
N GLU A 146 21.23 6.31 -0.41
CA GLU A 146 21.63 7.59 0.18
C GLU A 146 20.50 8.21 1.01
N VAL A 147 19.25 8.12 0.56
CA VAL A 147 18.09 8.71 1.26
C VAL A 147 17.85 8.01 2.59
N ILE A 148 17.90 6.67 2.64
CA ILE A 148 17.78 5.94 3.90
C ILE A 148 18.97 6.19 4.81
N ALA A 149 20.19 6.26 4.27
CA ALA A 149 21.40 6.57 5.06
C ALA A 149 21.30 7.93 5.77
N LEU A 150 20.68 8.91 5.11
CA LEU A 150 20.47 10.26 5.64
C LEU A 150 19.25 10.36 6.60
N SER A 151 18.36 9.39 6.63
CA SER A 151 17.17 9.42 7.47
C SER A 151 17.41 8.81 8.85
N ASP A 152 16.52 9.13 9.80
CA ASP A 152 16.43 8.49 11.11
C ASP A 152 15.50 7.27 11.07
N ALA A 153 14.49 7.28 10.19
CA ALA A 153 13.53 6.18 9.99
C ALA A 153 13.05 6.14 8.53
N TYR A 154 12.81 4.92 8.05
CA TYR A 154 12.35 4.63 6.69
C TYR A 154 11.08 3.78 6.76
N ILE A 155 9.92 4.40 6.58
CA ILE A 155 8.60 3.79 6.81
C ILE A 155 8.07 3.23 5.49
N LYS A 156 8.11 1.90 5.35
CA LYS A 156 7.56 1.20 4.19
C LYS A 156 6.10 0.80 4.40
N LYS A 157 5.31 0.75 3.34
CA LYS A 157 3.94 0.21 3.39
C LYS A 157 3.91 -1.30 3.65
N HIS A 158 4.94 -2.02 3.22
CA HIS A 158 5.25 -3.42 3.49
C HIS A 158 6.75 -3.64 3.26
N HIS A 159 7.33 -4.67 3.84
CA HIS A 159 8.76 -4.96 3.69
C HIS A 159 9.02 -6.47 3.76
N TYR A 160 10.23 -6.90 3.42
CA TYR A 160 10.65 -8.28 3.58
C TYR A 160 10.48 -8.75 5.03
N SER A 161 9.96 -9.96 5.23
CA SER A 161 9.91 -10.59 6.56
C SER A 161 11.31 -10.86 7.11
N ASP A 162 12.27 -11.17 6.24
CA ASP A 162 13.69 -11.23 6.55
C ASP A 162 14.39 -9.99 5.97
N LEU A 163 14.85 -9.08 6.83
CA LEU A 163 15.53 -7.86 6.40
C LEU A 163 16.86 -8.13 5.69
N ALA A 164 17.46 -9.30 5.85
CA ALA A 164 18.68 -9.68 5.14
C ALA A 164 18.50 -9.72 3.61
N MET A 165 17.25 -9.83 3.15
CA MET A 165 16.91 -9.73 1.73
C MET A 165 17.28 -8.38 1.11
N TYR A 166 17.33 -7.30 1.90
CA TYR A 166 17.78 -5.98 1.41
C TYR A 166 19.26 -5.93 1.05
N GLY A 167 20.06 -6.83 1.59
CA GLY A 167 21.49 -6.99 1.25
C GLY A 167 21.73 -7.94 0.07
N GLN A 168 20.69 -8.51 -0.53
CA GLN A 168 20.82 -9.47 -1.63
C GLN A 168 20.90 -8.75 -2.99
N LYS A 169 21.79 -9.23 -3.84
CA LYS A 169 21.83 -8.80 -5.24
C LYS A 169 20.71 -9.46 -6.02
N MET A 170 19.81 -8.67 -6.58
CA MET A 170 18.69 -9.11 -7.38
C MET A 170 18.74 -8.56 -8.79
N VAL A 171 18.22 -9.30 -9.76
CA VAL A 171 18.03 -8.77 -11.12
C VAL A 171 16.83 -7.82 -11.11
N GLY A 172 17.02 -6.64 -11.68
CA GLY A 172 16.04 -5.55 -11.56
C GLY A 172 16.14 -4.90 -10.19
N LYS A 173 15.05 -4.79 -9.44
CA LYS A 173 15.00 -4.05 -8.17
C LYS A 173 14.50 -4.85 -6.97
N SER A 174 13.85 -5.99 -7.18
CA SER A 174 13.22 -6.77 -6.10
C SER A 174 13.20 -8.26 -6.43
N ASN A 175 12.79 -9.07 -5.46
CA ASN A 175 12.56 -10.50 -5.63
C ASN A 175 11.56 -10.82 -6.76
N LEU A 176 10.56 -9.96 -7.00
CA LEU A 176 9.61 -10.16 -8.12
C LEU A 176 10.27 -9.95 -9.48
N THR A 177 11.08 -8.90 -9.62
CA THR A 177 11.80 -8.67 -10.87
C THR A 177 12.87 -9.73 -11.11
N ASP A 178 13.54 -10.18 -10.06
CA ASP A 178 14.51 -11.27 -10.09
C ASP A 178 13.86 -12.60 -10.50
N TYR A 179 12.67 -12.91 -9.94
CA TYR A 179 11.88 -14.06 -10.36
C TYR A 179 11.44 -13.97 -11.82
N ALA A 180 10.91 -12.81 -12.24
CA ALA A 180 10.50 -12.60 -13.63
C ALA A 180 11.67 -12.77 -14.62
N SER A 181 12.87 -12.33 -14.27
CA SER A 181 14.05 -12.56 -15.07
C SER A 181 14.43 -14.02 -15.16
N ARG A 182 14.50 -14.71 -14.02
CA ARG A 182 14.96 -16.11 -13.98
C ARG A 182 13.97 -17.10 -14.58
N VAL A 183 12.67 -16.89 -14.38
CA VAL A 183 11.63 -17.85 -14.78
C VAL A 183 11.05 -17.52 -16.15
N TYR A 184 10.88 -16.24 -16.47
CA TYR A 184 10.24 -15.80 -17.72
C TYR A 184 11.22 -15.13 -18.69
N GLY A 185 12.51 -15.06 -18.37
CA GLY A 185 13.54 -14.50 -19.25
C GLY A 185 13.40 -13.00 -19.47
N VAL A 186 12.80 -12.26 -18.55
CA VAL A 186 12.64 -10.81 -18.67
C VAL A 186 13.99 -10.12 -18.52
N SER A 187 14.35 -9.29 -19.52
CA SER A 187 15.50 -8.38 -19.43
C SER A 187 15.06 -7.05 -18.84
N PHE A 188 15.88 -6.51 -17.92
CA PHE A 188 15.68 -5.20 -17.31
C PHE A 188 16.73 -4.17 -17.76
N GLU A 189 17.55 -4.49 -18.81
CA GLU A 189 18.59 -3.60 -19.29
C GLU A 189 18.07 -2.26 -19.80
N ASP A 190 16.88 -2.28 -20.46
CA ASP A 190 16.26 -1.10 -21.05
C ASP A 190 15.12 -0.50 -20.22
N ASN A 191 14.65 -1.20 -19.19
CA ASN A 191 13.44 -0.85 -18.44
C ASN A 191 13.67 -0.83 -16.93
N ILE A 192 14.87 -0.65 -16.46
CA ILE A 192 15.19 -0.65 -15.04
C ILE A 192 14.62 0.62 -14.41
N ILE A 193 13.81 0.44 -13.38
CA ILE A 193 13.57 1.50 -12.41
C ILE A 193 14.87 1.65 -11.63
N PRO A 194 15.54 2.81 -11.72
CA PRO A 194 16.84 2.99 -11.08
C PRO A 194 16.72 2.77 -9.58
N HIS A 195 17.58 1.94 -9.02
CA HIS A 195 17.74 1.76 -7.58
C HIS A 195 19.23 1.69 -7.24
N SER A 196 19.55 1.91 -5.98
CA SER A 196 20.95 2.00 -5.54
C SER A 196 21.65 0.66 -5.35
N GLY A 197 20.98 -0.47 -5.61
CA GLY A 197 21.51 -1.81 -5.36
C GLY A 197 21.35 -2.26 -3.89
N GLU A 198 22.24 -3.14 -3.46
CA GLU A 198 22.17 -3.76 -2.13
C GLU A 198 22.28 -2.71 -1.02
N LEU A 199 21.42 -2.82 -0.03
CA LEU A 199 21.42 -1.93 1.14
C LEU A 199 22.40 -2.47 2.19
N ALA A 200 23.24 -1.60 2.75
CA ALA A 200 24.14 -1.96 3.84
C ALA A 200 23.37 -2.41 5.09
N GLU A 201 23.85 -3.45 5.76
CA GLU A 201 23.24 -4.02 6.97
C GLU A 201 23.05 -2.97 8.07
N SER A 202 23.98 -2.01 8.18
CA SER A 202 23.90 -0.90 9.13
C SER A 202 22.62 -0.07 9.00
N GLU A 203 21.94 -0.11 7.85
CA GLU A 203 20.73 0.69 7.57
C GLU A 203 19.43 -0.07 7.81
N TRP A 204 19.45 -1.41 7.92
CA TRP A 204 18.24 -2.22 8.01
C TRP A 204 17.37 -1.89 9.21
N HIS A 205 17.98 -1.51 10.33
CA HIS A 205 17.29 -1.13 11.56
C HIS A 205 16.39 0.11 11.41
N LYS A 206 16.61 0.93 10.37
CA LYS A 206 15.79 2.11 10.06
C LYS A 206 14.49 1.74 9.35
N ILE A 207 14.42 0.54 8.74
CA ILE A 207 13.23 0.09 8.03
C ILE A 207 12.13 -0.25 9.02
N LEU A 208 11.05 0.50 8.99
CA LEU A 208 9.88 0.32 9.84
C LEU A 208 8.68 -0.06 9.00
N LEU A 209 7.89 -1.01 9.50
CA LEU A 209 6.61 -1.33 8.89
C LEU A 209 5.62 -0.21 9.20
N GLY A 210 5.16 0.48 8.18
CA GLY A 210 4.10 1.48 8.24
C GLY A 210 2.71 0.86 8.16
N TRP A 211 1.97 1.25 7.16
CA TRP A 211 0.65 0.71 6.81
C TRP A 211 0.53 0.56 5.29
N SER A 212 -0.19 -0.46 4.88
CA SER A 212 -0.34 -0.82 3.47
C SER A 212 -1.45 0.00 2.77
N ILE A 213 -1.55 -0.17 1.45
CA ILE A 213 -2.62 0.41 0.62
C ILE A 213 -4.03 -0.10 0.99
N ALA A 214 -4.15 -1.09 1.89
CA ALA A 214 -5.42 -1.47 2.49
C ALA A 214 -6.12 -0.28 3.18
N LEU A 215 -5.34 0.71 3.64
CA LEU A 215 -5.84 1.87 4.37
C LEU A 215 -6.01 3.12 3.50
N ASP A 216 -5.79 3.04 2.19
CA ASP A 216 -5.99 4.17 1.31
C ASP A 216 -7.47 4.59 1.21
N ASP A 217 -7.72 5.73 0.59
CA ASP A 217 -9.07 6.25 0.43
C ASP A 217 -9.94 5.36 -0.46
N LYS A 218 -9.36 4.69 -1.45
CA LYS A 218 -10.10 3.80 -2.35
C LYS A 218 -10.73 2.65 -1.58
N ILE A 219 -9.95 1.95 -0.75
CA ILE A 219 -10.42 0.81 0.03
C ILE A 219 -11.33 1.27 1.16
N PHE A 220 -10.97 2.37 1.85
CA PHE A 220 -11.79 2.92 2.93
C PHE A 220 -13.21 3.26 2.49
N TYR A 221 -13.37 3.95 1.35
CA TYR A 221 -14.70 4.31 0.86
C TYR A 221 -15.42 3.15 0.20
N LEU A 222 -14.68 2.24 -0.45
CA LEU A 222 -15.28 1.01 -0.97
C LEU A 222 -15.93 0.18 0.16
N ALA A 223 -15.26 0.09 1.31
CA ALA A 223 -15.81 -0.61 2.47
C ALA A 223 -17.12 0.01 3.00
N GLN A 224 -17.32 1.32 2.79
CA GLN A 224 -18.59 1.99 3.15
C GLN A 224 -19.69 1.79 2.11
N ASP A 225 -19.32 1.62 0.84
CA ASP A 225 -20.26 1.46 -0.27
C ASP A 225 -20.73 0.01 -0.45
N LEU A 226 -19.90 -0.96 -0.02
CA LEU A 226 -20.23 -2.38 -0.09
C LEU A 226 -21.07 -2.83 1.13
N PRO A 227 -21.96 -3.83 0.94
CA PRO A 227 -22.70 -4.40 2.08
C PRO A 227 -21.74 -5.02 3.10
N GLU A 228 -22.10 -4.93 4.39
CA GLU A 228 -21.34 -5.58 5.46
C GLU A 228 -21.34 -7.09 5.29
N ASP A 229 -22.49 -7.64 4.90
CA ASP A 229 -22.66 -9.06 4.61
C ASP A 229 -22.67 -9.27 3.09
N PRO A 230 -21.60 -9.82 2.51
CA PRO A 230 -21.55 -10.11 1.08
C PRO A 230 -22.62 -11.12 0.66
N PRO A 231 -23.13 -11.05 -0.60
CA PRO A 231 -24.18 -11.94 -1.07
C PRO A 231 -23.83 -13.43 -0.92
N GLU A 232 -24.79 -14.25 -0.50
CA GLU A 232 -24.61 -15.70 -0.41
C GLU A 232 -24.55 -16.36 -1.79
N ALA A 233 -25.40 -15.92 -2.72
CA ALA A 233 -25.48 -16.48 -4.06
C ALA A 233 -24.30 -16.03 -4.93
N ARG A 234 -23.47 -16.99 -5.33
CA ARG A 234 -22.26 -16.77 -6.15
C ARG A 234 -22.40 -17.46 -7.53
N ALA A 235 -22.30 -16.68 -8.58
CA ALA A 235 -22.41 -17.20 -9.96
C ALA A 235 -21.13 -17.87 -10.42
N PHE A 236 -19.98 -17.38 -9.99
CA PHE A 236 -18.67 -17.88 -10.38
C PHE A 236 -18.00 -18.61 -9.23
N ASP A 237 -17.29 -19.69 -9.53
CA ASP A 237 -16.49 -20.41 -8.56
C ASP A 237 -15.13 -19.74 -8.40
N ILE A 238 -14.48 -19.35 -9.52
CA ILE A 238 -13.17 -18.72 -9.54
C ILE A 238 -13.21 -17.46 -10.42
N LEU A 239 -12.73 -16.35 -9.89
CA LEU A 239 -12.52 -15.09 -10.59
C LEU A 239 -11.03 -14.76 -10.64
N CYS A 240 -10.54 -14.33 -11.80
CA CYS A 240 -9.29 -13.59 -11.94
C CYS A 240 -9.44 -12.51 -13.01
N ARG A 241 -9.71 -11.29 -12.64
CA ARG A 241 -9.67 -10.18 -13.59
C ARG A 241 -8.31 -9.49 -13.50
N ALA A 242 -7.40 -9.84 -14.40
CA ALA A 242 -6.05 -9.30 -14.46
C ALA A 242 -5.72 -8.78 -15.87
N SER A 243 -5.26 -7.54 -15.97
CA SER A 243 -4.70 -7.05 -17.24
C SER A 243 -3.35 -7.73 -17.50
N VAL A 244 -3.18 -8.30 -18.69
CA VAL A 244 -2.01 -9.11 -19.09
C VAL A 244 -1.33 -8.49 -20.32
N PRO A 245 -0.78 -7.27 -20.24
CA PRO A 245 -0.15 -6.61 -21.37
C PRO A 245 1.24 -7.22 -21.65
N LYS A 246 1.45 -7.71 -22.86
CA LYS A 246 2.67 -8.45 -23.29
C LYS A 246 3.98 -7.67 -23.14
N HIS A 247 3.92 -6.35 -23.14
CA HIS A 247 5.11 -5.50 -23.03
C HIS A 247 5.53 -5.17 -21.60
N PHE A 248 4.79 -5.63 -20.59
CA PHE A 248 5.16 -5.42 -19.19
C PHE A 248 5.93 -6.61 -18.63
N TRP A 249 6.88 -6.34 -17.77
CA TRP A 249 7.68 -7.37 -17.12
C TRP A 249 6.85 -8.34 -16.26
N THR A 250 5.66 -7.90 -15.82
CA THR A 250 4.71 -8.72 -15.04
C THR A 250 3.92 -9.70 -15.91
N PHE A 251 4.10 -9.68 -17.25
CA PHE A 251 3.33 -10.48 -18.20
C PHE A 251 3.36 -11.97 -17.83
N GLY A 252 4.54 -12.56 -17.68
CA GLY A 252 4.68 -14.00 -17.45
C GLY A 252 3.95 -14.49 -16.21
N MET A 253 4.05 -13.77 -15.08
CA MET A 253 3.36 -14.14 -13.83
C MET A 253 1.84 -14.05 -13.94
N ARG A 254 1.33 -13.03 -14.64
CA ARG A 254 -0.12 -12.83 -14.81
C ARG A 254 -0.72 -13.77 -15.83
N ASP A 255 0.01 -14.06 -16.90
CA ASP A 255 -0.39 -15.00 -17.93
C ASP A 255 -0.43 -16.43 -17.35
N ALA A 256 0.55 -16.82 -16.54
CA ALA A 256 0.54 -18.10 -15.83
C ALA A 256 -0.70 -18.26 -14.95
N ALA A 257 -1.11 -17.20 -14.24
CA ALA A 257 -2.35 -17.23 -13.44
C ALA A 257 -3.59 -17.46 -14.30
N VAL A 258 -3.71 -16.74 -15.42
CA VAL A 258 -4.86 -16.89 -16.34
C VAL A 258 -4.90 -18.28 -16.94
N GLN A 259 -3.76 -18.78 -17.43
CA GLN A 259 -3.67 -20.14 -18.01
C GLN A 259 -4.01 -21.23 -17.00
N ALA A 260 -3.51 -21.12 -15.75
CA ALA A 260 -3.82 -22.09 -14.70
C ALA A 260 -5.31 -22.10 -14.34
N ILE A 261 -5.98 -20.94 -14.38
CA ILE A 261 -7.42 -20.85 -14.14
C ILE A 261 -8.23 -21.38 -15.32
N ASP A 262 -7.86 -21.02 -16.54
CA ASP A 262 -8.54 -21.49 -17.76
C ASP A 262 -8.48 -23.02 -17.87
N ALA A 263 -7.40 -23.65 -17.41
CA ALA A 263 -7.28 -25.11 -17.35
C ALA A 263 -8.32 -25.78 -16.41
N LEU A 264 -8.93 -25.02 -15.52
CA LEU A 264 -9.97 -25.50 -14.60
C LEU A 264 -11.42 -25.32 -15.14
N ALA A 265 -11.58 -24.75 -16.33
CA ALA A 265 -12.90 -24.37 -16.87
C ALA A 265 -13.86 -25.56 -17.11
N ASP A 266 -13.32 -26.77 -17.35
CA ASP A 266 -14.13 -27.98 -17.52
C ASP A 266 -14.73 -28.49 -16.18
N ARG A 267 -14.19 -28.05 -15.04
CA ARG A 267 -14.57 -28.51 -13.70
C ARG A 267 -15.32 -27.47 -12.89
N PHE A 268 -14.99 -26.19 -13.10
CA PHE A 268 -15.49 -25.09 -12.29
C PHE A 268 -15.99 -23.95 -13.19
N ARG A 269 -16.90 -23.14 -12.66
CA ARG A 269 -17.39 -21.93 -13.33
C ARG A 269 -16.35 -20.81 -13.19
N VAL A 270 -15.38 -20.78 -14.11
CA VAL A 270 -14.30 -19.79 -14.09
C VAL A 270 -14.68 -18.52 -14.83
N HIS A 271 -14.15 -17.39 -14.38
CA HIS A 271 -14.28 -16.10 -15.04
C HIS A 271 -12.92 -15.37 -14.96
N ALA A 272 -12.13 -15.46 -16.04
CA ALA A 272 -10.75 -14.94 -16.07
C ALA A 272 -10.52 -13.93 -17.22
N PRO A 273 -11.36 -12.86 -17.35
CA PRO A 273 -11.19 -11.89 -18.40
C PRO A 273 -9.96 -11.00 -18.18
N THR A 274 -9.33 -10.59 -19.29
CA THR A 274 -8.13 -9.75 -19.30
C THR A 274 -8.37 -8.30 -19.71
N ASP A 275 -9.59 -8.00 -20.18
CA ASP A 275 -10.04 -6.66 -20.56
C ASP A 275 -10.38 -5.80 -19.33
N ARG A 276 -10.52 -4.50 -19.58
CA ARG A 276 -10.95 -3.55 -18.55
C ARG A 276 -12.44 -3.28 -18.67
N VAL A 277 -13.11 -3.23 -17.53
CA VAL A 277 -14.54 -2.91 -17.42
C VAL A 277 -14.76 -1.73 -16.46
N PRO A 278 -15.95 -1.10 -16.50
CA PRO A 278 -16.33 -0.09 -15.52
C PRO A 278 -16.29 -0.64 -14.08
N PRO A 279 -16.00 0.18 -13.07
CA PRO A 279 -15.96 -0.25 -11.67
C PRO A 279 -17.22 -0.98 -11.18
N SER A 280 -18.41 -0.58 -11.65
CA SER A 280 -19.67 -1.24 -11.28
C SER A 280 -19.74 -2.70 -11.74
N GLU A 281 -19.24 -2.98 -12.92
CA GLU A 281 -19.18 -4.34 -13.48
C GLU A 281 -18.09 -5.14 -12.76
N TYR A 282 -16.91 -4.56 -12.57
CA TYR A 282 -15.78 -5.17 -11.85
C TYR A 282 -16.16 -5.63 -10.44
N TYR A 283 -16.75 -4.75 -9.63
CA TYR A 283 -17.20 -5.15 -8.28
C TYR A 283 -18.42 -6.07 -8.31
N GLY A 284 -19.28 -5.93 -9.32
CA GLY A 284 -20.39 -6.85 -9.55
C GLY A 284 -19.94 -8.28 -9.85
N GLU A 285 -18.83 -8.47 -10.56
CA GLU A 285 -18.21 -9.77 -10.79
C GLU A 285 -17.61 -10.35 -9.49
N MET A 286 -16.88 -9.54 -8.72
CA MET A 286 -16.33 -9.95 -7.42
C MET A 286 -17.44 -10.38 -6.45
N LEU A 287 -18.50 -9.59 -6.29
CA LEU A 287 -19.62 -9.92 -5.42
C LEU A 287 -20.34 -11.22 -5.82
N ARG A 288 -20.19 -11.67 -7.07
CA ARG A 288 -20.76 -12.93 -7.57
C ARG A 288 -19.76 -14.08 -7.62
N SER A 289 -18.55 -13.91 -7.06
CA SER A 289 -17.49 -14.91 -7.10
C SER A 289 -17.24 -15.51 -5.73
N ARG A 290 -16.96 -16.82 -5.69
CA ARG A 290 -16.61 -17.54 -4.44
C ARG A 290 -15.16 -17.32 -4.06
N ILE A 291 -14.27 -17.43 -5.04
CA ILE A 291 -12.81 -17.29 -4.93
C ILE A 291 -12.35 -16.19 -5.86
N CYS A 292 -11.42 -15.37 -5.41
CA CYS A 292 -10.69 -14.42 -6.26
C CYS A 292 -9.21 -14.78 -6.24
N VAL A 293 -8.67 -15.13 -7.43
CA VAL A 293 -7.22 -15.28 -7.60
C VAL A 293 -6.62 -13.93 -7.95
N SER A 294 -5.65 -13.51 -7.15
CA SER A 294 -4.99 -12.20 -7.29
C SER A 294 -3.50 -12.35 -7.57
N PRO A 295 -3.10 -12.41 -8.86
CA PRO A 295 -1.68 -12.40 -9.21
C PRO A 295 -0.99 -11.11 -8.80
N TYR A 296 0.33 -11.17 -8.64
CA TYR A 296 1.16 -10.01 -8.36
C TYR A 296 0.99 -8.91 -9.41
N GLY A 297 1.17 -7.67 -8.95
CA GLY A 297 1.22 -6.47 -9.78
C GLY A 297 2.65 -6.04 -10.09
N TYR A 298 2.89 -4.74 -10.00
CA TYR A 298 4.24 -4.17 -9.96
C TYR A 298 4.93 -4.44 -8.62
N GLY A 299 4.16 -4.82 -7.62
CA GLY A 299 4.58 -5.28 -6.31
C GLY A 299 3.69 -6.41 -5.82
N GLU A 300 3.93 -6.84 -4.60
CA GLU A 300 3.23 -7.95 -3.97
C GLU A 300 1.80 -7.61 -3.61
N LEU A 301 1.54 -6.36 -3.20
CA LEU A 301 0.21 -5.90 -2.83
C LEU A 301 -0.50 -5.27 -4.03
N CYS A 302 -1.75 -5.67 -4.22
CA CYS A 302 -2.66 -5.08 -5.21
C CYS A 302 -3.94 -4.60 -4.53
N TRP A 303 -4.60 -3.58 -5.06
CA TRP A 303 -5.96 -3.20 -4.60
C TRP A 303 -6.94 -4.36 -4.70
N ARG A 304 -6.81 -5.20 -5.73
CA ARG A 304 -7.64 -6.40 -5.90
C ARG A 304 -7.64 -7.32 -4.70
N ASP A 305 -6.55 -7.41 -3.96
CA ASP A 305 -6.46 -8.23 -2.75
C ASP A 305 -7.53 -7.77 -1.74
N PHE A 306 -7.57 -6.50 -1.45
CA PHE A 306 -8.48 -5.89 -0.47
C PHE A 306 -9.91 -5.73 -1.01
N GLU A 307 -10.05 -5.45 -2.30
CA GLU A 307 -11.33 -5.41 -2.99
C GLU A 307 -12.02 -6.77 -2.96
N ALA A 308 -11.28 -7.86 -3.22
CA ALA A 308 -11.78 -9.23 -3.14
C ALA A 308 -12.22 -9.60 -1.70
N ILE A 309 -11.42 -9.23 -0.71
CA ILE A 309 -11.75 -9.43 0.71
C ILE A 309 -13.03 -8.68 1.07
N LEU A 310 -13.19 -7.40 0.69
CA LEU A 310 -14.39 -6.62 0.95
C LEU A 310 -15.62 -7.16 0.22
N CYS A 311 -15.45 -7.79 -0.94
CA CYS A 311 -16.53 -8.48 -1.66
C CYS A 311 -16.85 -9.89 -1.11
N GLY A 312 -16.17 -10.34 -0.04
CA GLY A 312 -16.37 -11.64 0.59
C GLY A 312 -15.89 -12.83 -0.25
N CYS A 313 -14.92 -12.61 -1.14
CA CYS A 313 -14.24 -13.69 -1.83
C CYS A 313 -13.19 -14.32 -0.91
N LEU A 314 -13.02 -15.66 -1.01
CA LEU A 314 -11.79 -16.28 -0.54
C LEU A 314 -10.63 -15.79 -1.43
N LEU A 315 -9.67 -15.10 -0.85
CA LEU A 315 -8.48 -14.63 -1.57
C LEU A 315 -7.50 -15.77 -1.77
N ILE A 316 -7.09 -15.99 -3.02
CA ILE A 316 -5.96 -16.84 -3.40
C ILE A 316 -4.89 -15.95 -4.05
N LYS A 317 -3.65 -16.13 -3.62
CA LYS A 317 -2.55 -15.29 -4.05
C LYS A 317 -1.25 -16.09 -4.00
N PRO A 318 -0.25 -15.78 -4.86
CA PRO A 318 1.08 -16.34 -4.69
C PRO A 318 1.60 -16.15 -3.27
N ASP A 319 2.35 -17.13 -2.77
CA ASP A 319 2.82 -17.16 -1.38
C ASP A 319 3.44 -15.82 -0.95
N MET A 320 2.93 -15.28 0.16
CA MET A 320 3.30 -13.99 0.75
C MET A 320 4.19 -14.13 1.99
N SER A 321 4.73 -15.31 2.28
CA SER A 321 5.52 -15.58 3.50
C SER A 321 6.77 -14.71 3.63
N HIS A 322 7.27 -14.21 2.50
CA HIS A 322 8.42 -13.29 2.44
C HIS A 322 8.06 -11.83 2.74
N VAL A 323 6.78 -11.52 2.99
CA VAL A 323 6.27 -10.14 3.15
C VAL A 323 5.69 -9.93 4.54
N THR A 324 6.03 -8.83 5.17
CA THR A 324 5.37 -8.34 6.38
C THR A 324 4.48 -7.15 6.03
N THR A 325 3.20 -7.21 6.43
CA THR A 325 2.20 -6.18 6.12
C THR A 325 1.47 -5.69 7.38
N ALA A 326 0.89 -4.50 7.29
CA ALA A 326 -0.03 -3.99 8.30
C ALA A 326 -1.19 -3.25 7.61
N PRO A 327 -2.44 -3.71 7.78
CA PRO A 327 -2.83 -4.88 8.58
C PRO A 327 -2.27 -6.18 8.02
N ASP A 328 -2.11 -7.20 8.89
CA ASP A 328 -1.68 -8.54 8.49
C ASP A 328 -2.88 -9.32 7.96
N LEU A 329 -3.02 -9.32 6.64
CA LEU A 329 -4.11 -9.94 5.89
C LEU A 329 -3.64 -11.13 5.02
N PHE A 330 -2.37 -11.53 5.19
CA PHE A 330 -1.80 -12.63 4.41
C PHE A 330 -1.32 -13.75 5.33
N VAL A 331 -2.21 -14.21 6.23
CA VAL A 331 -1.97 -15.34 7.12
C VAL A 331 -2.52 -16.61 6.47
N PRO A 332 -1.65 -17.58 6.06
CA PRO A 332 -2.07 -18.78 5.35
C PRO A 332 -3.13 -19.58 6.10
N GLY A 333 -4.23 -19.93 5.42
CA GLY A 333 -5.33 -20.72 6.00
C GLY A 333 -6.25 -19.96 6.97
N GLU A 334 -5.92 -18.70 7.31
CA GLU A 334 -6.77 -17.86 8.15
C GLU A 334 -7.44 -16.72 7.37
N THR A 335 -6.70 -16.03 6.49
CA THR A 335 -7.19 -14.86 5.78
C THR A 335 -7.01 -14.95 4.26
N TYR A 336 -6.16 -15.87 3.80
CA TYR A 336 -5.97 -16.17 2.39
C TYR A 336 -5.40 -17.59 2.22
N LEU A 337 -5.38 -18.06 0.97
CA LEU A 337 -4.68 -19.28 0.62
C LEU A 337 -3.49 -18.98 -0.29
N PRO A 338 -2.28 -19.39 0.09
CA PRO A 338 -1.11 -19.29 -0.77
C PRO A 338 -1.16 -20.31 -1.89
N VAL A 339 -0.62 -19.93 -3.04
CA VAL A 339 -0.28 -20.83 -4.14
C VAL A 339 1.18 -20.60 -4.56
N ALA A 340 1.76 -21.57 -5.23
CA ALA A 340 3.07 -21.42 -5.87
C ALA A 340 3.07 -20.21 -6.82
N TRP A 341 4.22 -19.55 -6.97
CA TRP A 341 4.33 -18.34 -7.79
C TRP A 341 4.06 -18.59 -9.28
N ASP A 342 4.18 -19.83 -9.73
CA ASP A 342 3.83 -20.29 -11.09
C ASP A 342 2.42 -20.90 -11.20
N TYR A 343 1.66 -20.90 -10.09
CA TYR A 343 0.31 -21.47 -10.00
C TYR A 343 0.20 -22.97 -10.26
N SER A 344 1.30 -23.73 -10.22
CA SER A 344 1.33 -25.17 -10.51
C SER A 344 0.47 -26.02 -9.57
N ASP A 345 0.19 -25.51 -8.36
CA ASP A 345 -0.63 -26.15 -7.32
C ASP A 345 -2.06 -25.57 -7.21
N LEU A 346 -2.47 -24.65 -8.11
CA LEU A 346 -3.74 -23.95 -8.01
C LEU A 346 -4.94 -24.91 -7.90
N GLU A 347 -4.99 -25.96 -8.70
CA GLU A 347 -6.09 -26.93 -8.68
C GLU A 347 -6.19 -27.65 -7.33
N GLU A 348 -5.06 -28.08 -6.78
CA GLU A 348 -4.98 -28.74 -5.49
C GLU A 348 -5.48 -27.80 -4.37
N VAL A 349 -5.10 -26.53 -4.42
CA VAL A 349 -5.49 -25.54 -3.42
C VAL A 349 -6.98 -25.18 -3.51
N VAL A 350 -7.55 -24.97 -4.71
CA VAL A 350 -8.95 -24.49 -4.83
C VAL A 350 -9.98 -25.58 -4.60
N THR A 351 -9.68 -26.82 -5.00
CA THR A 351 -10.66 -27.93 -5.03
C THR A 351 -11.32 -28.19 -3.67
N PRO A 352 -10.59 -28.34 -2.55
CA PRO A 352 -11.20 -28.58 -1.25
C PRO A 352 -12.15 -27.45 -0.82
N TYR A 353 -11.81 -26.20 -1.07
CA TYR A 353 -12.60 -25.04 -0.64
C TYR A 353 -13.79 -24.73 -1.55
N LEU A 354 -13.80 -25.23 -2.78
CA LEU A 354 -15.00 -25.21 -3.64
C LEU A 354 -15.98 -26.33 -3.26
N ALA A 355 -15.48 -27.45 -2.70
CA ALA A 355 -16.30 -28.53 -2.19
C ALA A 355 -16.86 -28.24 -0.77
N ASP A 356 -16.09 -27.54 0.09
CA ASP A 356 -16.48 -27.18 1.45
C ASP A 356 -16.73 -25.66 1.60
N GLU A 357 -18.01 -25.29 1.48
CA GLU A 357 -18.42 -23.87 1.61
C GLU A 357 -18.14 -23.31 3.01
N SER A 358 -18.25 -24.12 4.06
CA SER A 358 -18.03 -23.69 5.44
C SER A 358 -16.55 -23.33 5.67
N ALA A 359 -15.64 -24.21 5.21
CA ALA A 359 -14.21 -23.95 5.29
C ALA A 359 -13.81 -22.71 4.48
N ARG A 360 -14.37 -22.55 3.27
CA ARG A 360 -14.14 -21.37 2.41
C ARG A 360 -14.60 -20.10 3.07
N ARG A 361 -15.86 -20.05 3.57
CA ARG A 361 -16.41 -18.88 4.23
C ARG A 361 -15.64 -18.49 5.47
N ARG A 362 -15.25 -19.42 6.31
CA ARG A 362 -14.48 -19.13 7.53
C ARG A 362 -13.24 -18.29 7.24
N ILE A 363 -12.48 -18.59 6.18
CA ILE A 363 -11.29 -17.82 5.81
C ILE A 363 -11.68 -16.47 5.23
N ALA A 364 -12.65 -16.43 4.31
CA ALA A 364 -13.11 -15.19 3.69
C ALA A 364 -13.69 -14.20 4.72
N ASP A 365 -14.53 -14.69 5.66
CA ASP A 365 -15.14 -13.87 6.70
C ASP A 365 -14.09 -13.37 7.70
N THR A 366 -13.10 -14.20 8.06
CA THR A 366 -11.98 -13.77 8.92
C THR A 366 -11.18 -12.64 8.25
N ALA A 367 -10.86 -12.77 6.97
CA ALA A 367 -10.16 -11.73 6.23
C ALA A 367 -10.99 -10.44 6.14
N HIS A 368 -12.28 -10.57 5.84
CA HIS A 368 -13.22 -9.46 5.74
C HIS A 368 -13.34 -8.70 7.07
N GLN A 369 -13.52 -9.41 8.18
CA GLN A 369 -13.56 -8.81 9.50
C GLN A 369 -12.26 -8.09 9.85
N ARG A 370 -11.09 -8.73 9.67
CA ARG A 370 -9.78 -8.10 9.95
C ARG A 370 -9.56 -6.84 9.13
N LEU A 371 -9.94 -6.83 7.85
CA LEU A 371 -9.80 -5.64 7.03
C LEU A 371 -10.72 -4.51 7.51
N ARG A 372 -11.98 -4.80 7.85
CA ARG A 372 -12.91 -3.80 8.38
C ARG A 372 -12.46 -3.22 9.71
N GLU A 373 -11.94 -4.06 10.60
CA GLU A 373 -11.33 -3.61 11.86
C GLU A 373 -10.14 -2.68 11.62
N ALA A 374 -9.27 -3.02 10.65
CA ALA A 374 -8.11 -2.22 10.31
C ALA A 374 -8.46 -0.84 9.70
N LEU A 375 -9.64 -0.71 9.08
CA LEU A 375 -10.13 0.55 8.55
C LEU A 375 -10.70 1.49 9.64
N SER A 376 -10.80 1.02 10.89
CA SER A 376 -11.28 1.84 12.00
C SER A 376 -10.27 2.90 12.43
N GLU A 377 -10.79 3.97 13.05
CA GLU A 377 -9.98 5.02 13.67
C GLU A 377 -9.03 4.45 14.73
N ASP A 378 -9.55 3.64 15.64
CA ASP A 378 -8.80 3.10 16.78
C ASP A 378 -7.61 2.26 16.32
N TRP A 379 -7.80 1.40 15.33
CA TRP A 379 -6.73 0.59 14.78
C TRP A 379 -5.64 1.47 14.15
N PHE A 380 -6.06 2.45 13.36
CA PHE A 380 -5.09 3.33 12.70
C PHE A 380 -4.31 4.19 13.70
N ILE A 381 -4.98 4.74 14.72
CA ILE A 381 -4.32 5.55 15.74
C ILE A 381 -3.31 4.71 16.53
N ALA A 382 -3.68 3.50 16.95
CA ALA A 382 -2.76 2.60 17.64
C ALA A 382 -1.53 2.24 16.75
N ARG A 383 -1.77 1.94 15.46
CA ARG A 383 -0.70 1.68 14.50
C ARG A 383 0.20 2.87 14.29
N PHE A 384 -0.38 4.04 14.11
CA PHE A 384 0.34 5.31 13.94
C PHE A 384 1.23 5.61 15.15
N GLN A 385 0.69 5.51 16.37
CA GLN A 385 1.47 5.71 17.59
C GLN A 385 2.66 4.77 17.69
N LYS A 386 2.47 3.48 17.38
CA LYS A 386 3.54 2.49 17.36
C LYS A 386 4.65 2.88 16.38
N VAL A 387 4.29 3.21 15.14
CA VAL A 387 5.26 3.53 14.08
C VAL A 387 6.00 4.83 14.39
N MET A 388 5.28 5.88 14.79
CA MET A 388 5.89 7.17 15.11
C MET A 388 6.74 7.12 16.39
N GLY A 389 6.37 6.28 17.36
CA GLY A 389 7.21 6.01 18.53
C GLY A 389 8.51 5.31 18.14
N GLN A 390 8.46 4.30 17.28
CA GLN A 390 9.67 3.64 16.74
C GLN A 390 10.55 4.59 15.93
N ALA A 391 9.95 5.53 15.20
CA ALA A 391 10.67 6.56 14.45
C ALA A 391 11.23 7.69 15.34
N GLY A 392 10.93 7.70 16.64
CA GLY A 392 11.37 8.73 17.58
C GLY A 392 10.70 10.09 17.37
N VAL A 393 9.49 10.11 16.80
CA VAL A 393 8.69 11.32 16.55
C VAL A 393 7.72 11.61 17.70
N LEU A 394 7.25 10.57 18.40
CA LEU A 394 6.36 10.65 19.57
C LEU A 394 7.08 10.42 20.89
#